data_c9aa1665ff97507f2c60903a40a8fcae
#
_entry.id   c9aa1665ff97507f2c60903a40a8fcae
#
_cell.length_a   1.000
_cell.length_b   1.000
_cell.length_c   1.000
_cell.angle_alpha   90.00
_cell.angle_beta   90.00
_cell.angle_gamma   90.00
#
_symmetry.space_group_name_H-M   'P 1'
#
loop_
_entity.id
_entity.type
_entity.pdbx_description
1 polymer ?
#
loop_
_entity_poly.entity_id
_entity_poly.type
_entity_poly.pdbx_seq_one_letter_code
_entity_poly.pdbx_strand_id
1 'polypeptide(L)'
;MKKSKRIISLILAIVMLSTTFMVAASAIEKEDVIPSIVVPGLFQSETKYYEDGKPTNLAAPFFMSDTIEIVGLALTEALVPISKLLISQEDKDQQAAKALSSVLGDTLMGKLKSDENGHFINDVRATKYYDSFKDLSAYDKEYILDQLPLNKYIEMAGEENLYVFSYASLGNMKDTAQELYDFIQFVKEDSGSDKVNLAPISQGGSVMNAVMQLYKDNGRAFSEDINRIVYVIPALDGSLLVGEIYQYGLLDDNIELYSQMMPALMGVDEMAGYLVNIVLRIMPNADLNMILDIVAFDLVNDYMKYSTLLWGLVPSGNYEPCREMYLMDDSMAVIREQTDWFYNAQKNSRANIKEAVAQGVKVFDIVDYNVPLYEIIDSWDDVNADGVIHLDSTSMGAYSAGVNKTLPADYVRTVNNCTNPNHDHSDPRNIVDANTGLLPCTTFYFYNQNHERTGSNDVIMKLVSELLVDENFTDVYTYADRFPQFNVGRNSKGFMRDLEEAKTLDLTYLTVDERARFQYAIERGEEALEQTNVDLAEFEAAKAYFYDTRDEIIYGEEKEYTGGLDFNDYLATIFKLISDLLYYFFDGAGFSDM
;
A
#
# COMPACT_ATOMS: atom_id res chain seq x y z
N MET A 1 -38.21 -50.10 -18.22
CA MET A 1 -37.50 -50.36 -16.94
C MET A 1 -35.98 -50.64 -17.07
N LYS A 2 -35.49 -51.42 -18.04
CA LYS A 2 -34.05 -51.74 -18.16
C LYS A 2 -33.21 -50.56 -18.70
N LYS A 3 -33.75 -49.65 -19.51
CA LYS A 3 -33.03 -48.47 -20.03
C LYS A 3 -32.88 -47.33 -18.98
N SER A 4 -33.90 -47.09 -18.15
CA SER A 4 -33.85 -46.08 -17.10
C SER A 4 -32.84 -46.41 -15.97
N LYS A 5 -32.72 -47.70 -15.62
CA LYS A 5 -31.70 -48.12 -14.62
C LYS A 5 -30.26 -47.96 -15.10
N ARG A 6 -30.00 -48.08 -16.42
CA ARG A 6 -28.64 -47.84 -16.98
C ARG A 6 -28.30 -46.38 -17.05
N ILE A 7 -29.27 -45.51 -17.30
CA ILE A 7 -29.07 -44.04 -17.29
C ILE A 7 -28.80 -43.54 -15.86
N ILE A 8 -29.57 -44.03 -14.88
CA ILE A 8 -29.36 -43.67 -13.46
C ILE A 8 -28.00 -44.17 -12.95
N SER A 9 -27.57 -45.39 -13.35
CA SER A 9 -26.25 -45.90 -13.00
C SER A 9 -25.09 -45.12 -13.66
N LEU A 10 -25.31 -44.57 -14.87
CA LEU A 10 -24.32 -43.76 -15.57
C LEU A 10 -24.23 -42.35 -14.94
N ILE A 11 -25.36 -41.77 -14.56
CA ILE A 11 -25.42 -40.49 -13.85
C ILE A 11 -24.77 -40.62 -12.45
N LEU A 12 -25.05 -41.68 -11.71
CA LEU A 12 -24.40 -41.97 -10.43
C LEU A 12 -22.91 -42.24 -10.58
N ALA A 13 -22.46 -42.89 -11.65
CA ALA A 13 -21.03 -43.08 -11.93
C ALA A 13 -20.33 -41.76 -12.32
N ILE A 14 -20.99 -40.87 -13.05
CA ILE A 14 -20.50 -39.55 -13.40
C ILE A 14 -20.45 -38.66 -12.14
N VAL A 15 -21.47 -38.68 -11.30
CA VAL A 15 -21.48 -37.96 -10.01
C VAL A 15 -20.43 -38.52 -9.05
N MET A 16 -20.21 -39.82 -8.99
CA MET A 16 -19.11 -40.40 -8.20
C MET A 16 -17.74 -40.10 -8.80
N LEU A 17 -17.59 -40.02 -10.12
CA LEU A 17 -16.35 -39.58 -10.77
C LEU A 17 -16.11 -38.09 -10.60
N SER A 18 -17.14 -37.25 -10.64
CA SER A 18 -16.99 -35.82 -10.36
C SER A 18 -16.69 -35.53 -8.88
N THR A 19 -17.19 -36.35 -7.95
CA THR A 19 -16.82 -36.25 -6.53
C THR A 19 -15.43 -36.83 -6.20
N THR A 20 -14.85 -37.68 -7.08
CA THR A 20 -13.47 -38.18 -6.95
C THR A 20 -12.46 -37.32 -7.70
N PHE A 21 -12.91 -36.42 -8.59
CA PHE A 21 -12.11 -35.33 -9.14
C PHE A 21 -12.25 -34.02 -8.36
N MET A 22 -13.03 -33.94 -7.29
CA MET A 22 -12.80 -32.98 -6.24
C MET A 22 -11.51 -33.40 -5.53
N VAL A 23 -10.45 -32.88 -6.11
CA VAL A 23 -9.23 -32.48 -5.45
C VAL A 23 -8.83 -33.38 -4.29
N ALA A 24 -7.89 -34.24 -4.56
CA ALA A 24 -6.78 -34.28 -3.66
C ALA A 24 -5.96 -32.98 -3.81
N ALA A 25 -6.52 -31.83 -3.50
CA ALA A 25 -5.80 -30.88 -2.70
C ALA A 25 -5.44 -31.70 -1.46
N SER A 26 -4.21 -32.13 -1.34
CA SER A 26 -3.68 -32.62 -0.09
C SER A 26 -4.01 -31.52 0.89
N ALA A 27 -5.01 -31.75 1.76
CA ALA A 27 -5.22 -30.88 2.90
C ALA A 27 -3.88 -30.95 3.62
N ILE A 28 -3.09 -29.89 3.52
CA ILE A 28 -1.90 -29.72 4.33
C ILE A 28 -2.44 -29.83 5.74
N GLU A 29 -1.97 -30.80 6.50
CA GLU A 29 -2.35 -30.85 7.91
C GLU A 29 -1.87 -29.54 8.52
N LYS A 30 -2.80 -28.74 9.06
CA LYS A 30 -2.50 -27.36 9.54
C LYS A 30 -1.40 -27.33 10.61
N GLU A 31 -1.12 -28.46 11.25
CA GLU A 31 -0.04 -28.63 12.22
C GLU A 31 1.37 -28.64 11.59
N ASP A 32 1.48 -28.89 10.26
CA ASP A 32 2.76 -28.95 9.54
C ASP A 32 3.11 -27.64 8.80
N VAL A 33 2.27 -26.61 8.93
CA VAL A 33 2.50 -25.32 8.26
C VAL A 33 3.55 -24.52 9.01
N ILE A 34 4.61 -24.09 8.31
CA ILE A 34 5.59 -23.15 8.86
C ILE A 34 4.93 -21.80 9.10
N PRO A 35 5.01 -21.22 10.32
CA PRO A 35 4.34 -19.97 10.64
C PRO A 35 4.86 -18.82 9.78
N SER A 36 3.96 -17.91 9.41
CA SER A 36 4.27 -16.75 8.60
C SER A 36 4.14 -15.46 9.39
N ILE A 37 5.12 -14.59 9.24
CA ILE A 37 5.13 -13.24 9.82
C ILE A 37 4.88 -12.25 8.67
N VAL A 38 3.80 -11.48 8.77
CA VAL A 38 3.55 -10.35 7.88
C VAL A 38 4.24 -9.12 8.45
N VAL A 39 5.05 -8.45 7.62
CA VAL A 39 5.72 -7.19 7.96
C VAL A 39 5.04 -6.09 7.13
N PRO A 40 4.18 -5.26 7.75
CA PRO A 40 3.34 -4.29 7.05
C PRO A 40 4.13 -3.21 6.32
N GLY A 41 3.45 -2.52 5.41
CA GLY A 41 3.93 -1.30 4.77
C GLY A 41 3.72 -0.05 5.63
N LEU A 42 3.97 1.09 5.01
CA LEU A 42 3.83 2.41 5.61
C LEU A 42 2.40 2.62 6.13
N PHE A 43 2.24 3.01 7.39
CA PHE A 43 0.98 3.29 8.09
C PHE A 43 -0.04 2.14 8.21
N GLN A 44 0.34 0.92 7.91
CA GLN A 44 -0.55 -0.25 8.08
C GLN A 44 -0.56 -0.82 9.50
N SER A 45 0.30 -0.34 10.40
CA SER A 45 0.29 -0.71 11.82
C SER A 45 -0.47 0.32 12.65
N GLU A 46 -1.34 -0.15 13.55
CA GLU A 46 -2.03 0.73 14.49
C GLU A 46 -1.02 1.44 15.40
N THR A 47 -0.94 2.77 15.28
CA THR A 47 -0.04 3.60 16.08
C THR A 47 -0.85 4.55 16.94
N LYS A 48 -0.61 4.57 18.24
CA LYS A 48 -1.35 5.37 19.23
C LYS A 48 -0.45 6.39 19.90
N TYR A 49 -1.02 7.54 20.18
CA TYR A 49 -0.43 8.56 21.06
C TYR A 49 -0.96 8.38 22.48
N TYR A 50 -0.08 8.50 23.48
CA TYR A 50 -0.42 8.30 24.88
C TYR A 50 -0.25 9.59 25.69
N GLU A 51 -1.29 10.00 26.40
CA GLU A 51 -1.26 11.07 27.40
C GLU A 51 -1.51 10.49 28.79
N ASP A 52 -0.65 10.79 29.75
CA ASP A 52 -0.71 10.26 31.11
C ASP A 52 -0.83 8.71 31.15
N GLY A 53 -0.19 8.03 30.19
CA GLY A 53 -0.20 6.57 30.05
C GLY A 53 -1.50 5.98 29.53
N LYS A 54 -2.42 6.80 29.02
CA LYS A 54 -3.65 6.35 28.38
C LYS A 54 -3.57 6.60 26.88
N PRO A 55 -3.99 5.63 26.04
CA PRO A 55 -4.07 5.86 24.62
C PRO A 55 -5.13 6.94 24.34
N THR A 56 -4.74 7.95 23.62
CA THR A 56 -5.63 8.90 22.95
C THR A 56 -5.84 8.41 21.51
N ASN A 57 -6.37 9.26 20.65
CA ASN A 57 -6.61 8.93 19.27
C ASN A 57 -5.34 8.50 18.53
N LEU A 58 -5.51 7.88 17.36
CA LEU A 58 -4.44 7.41 16.51
C LEU A 58 -3.39 8.49 16.25
N ALA A 59 -2.13 8.15 16.39
CA ALA A 59 -0.99 8.95 15.98
C ALA A 59 -0.67 8.63 14.51
N ALA A 60 -1.62 8.88 13.62
CA ALA A 60 -1.41 8.71 12.18
C ALA A 60 -1.33 10.07 11.52
N PRO A 61 -0.34 10.30 10.64
CA PRO A 61 -0.44 11.42 9.72
C PRO A 61 -1.52 11.08 8.69
N PHE A 62 -2.34 12.05 8.33
CA PHE A 62 -3.21 12.11 7.15
C PHE A 62 -4.39 11.12 7.02
N PHE A 63 -4.36 9.88 7.54
CA PHE A 63 -5.18 8.81 6.96
C PHE A 63 -6.29 8.25 7.82
N MET A 64 -6.54 8.70 9.06
CA MET A 64 -7.53 8.01 9.91
C MET A 64 -8.34 8.91 10.85
N SER A 65 -9.59 8.75 10.74
CA SER A 65 -10.81 8.91 11.56
C SER A 65 -11.11 10.16 12.41
N ASP A 66 -10.18 10.95 12.88
CA ASP A 66 -10.47 12.23 13.58
C ASP A 66 -10.11 13.45 12.74
N THR A 67 -10.07 13.26 11.43
CA THR A 67 -9.63 14.21 10.41
C THR A 67 -10.47 15.50 10.41
N ILE A 68 -11.74 15.44 10.78
CA ILE A 68 -12.63 16.63 10.80
C ILE A 68 -12.13 17.67 11.80
N GLU A 69 -11.67 17.25 12.98
CA GLU A 69 -11.15 18.16 14.00
C GLU A 69 -9.79 18.73 13.60
N ILE A 70 -8.91 17.88 13.03
CA ILE A 70 -7.57 18.26 12.55
C ILE A 70 -7.66 19.19 11.35
N VAL A 71 -8.51 18.88 10.37
CA VAL A 71 -8.71 19.73 9.18
C VAL A 71 -9.44 21.01 9.55
N GLY A 72 -10.41 20.96 10.47
CA GLY A 72 -11.07 22.14 11.00
C GLY A 72 -10.08 23.10 11.68
N LEU A 73 -9.18 22.58 12.50
CA LEU A 73 -8.09 23.32 13.14
C LEU A 73 -7.08 23.86 12.12
N ALA A 74 -6.59 23.02 11.21
CA ALA A 74 -5.64 23.43 10.17
C ALA A 74 -6.25 24.49 9.24
N LEU A 75 -7.50 24.33 8.83
CA LEU A 75 -8.18 25.33 7.99
C LEU A 75 -8.44 26.64 8.76
N THR A 76 -8.85 26.58 10.01
CA THR A 76 -9.09 27.81 10.79
C THR A 76 -7.79 28.53 11.14
N GLU A 77 -6.73 27.82 11.47
CA GLU A 77 -5.41 28.39 11.76
C GLU A 77 -4.66 28.79 10.49
N ALA A 78 -4.81 28.06 9.39
CA ALA A 78 -4.23 28.37 8.08
C ALA A 78 -4.99 29.50 7.34
N LEU A 79 -6.28 29.70 7.58
CA LEU A 79 -7.04 30.79 6.94
C LEU A 79 -6.49 32.19 7.26
N VAL A 80 -5.95 32.42 8.45
CA VAL A 80 -5.33 33.70 8.79
C VAL A 80 -4.02 33.94 8.03
N PRO A 81 -3.06 32.99 7.95
CA PRO A 81 -1.91 33.08 7.05
C PRO A 81 -2.31 33.23 5.58
N ILE A 82 -3.25 32.41 5.09
CA ILE A 82 -3.72 32.46 3.69
C ILE A 82 -4.37 33.81 3.36
N SER A 83 -5.23 34.34 4.26
CA SER A 83 -5.83 35.67 4.02
C SER A 83 -4.78 36.79 4.01
N LYS A 84 -3.72 36.65 4.80
CA LYS A 84 -2.59 37.60 4.76
C LYS A 84 -1.77 37.47 3.46
N LEU A 85 -1.58 36.28 2.94
CA LEU A 85 -0.97 36.03 1.63
C LEU A 85 -1.74 36.68 0.50
N LEU A 86 -3.06 36.57 0.49
CA LEU A 86 -3.93 37.13 -0.54
C LEU A 86 -4.01 38.69 -0.52
N ILE A 87 -3.63 39.34 0.58
CA ILE A 87 -3.83 40.79 0.79
C ILE A 87 -2.51 41.57 0.76
N SER A 88 -1.32 40.92 0.83
CA SER A 88 -0.07 41.59 1.10
C SER A 88 0.89 41.70 -0.10
N GLN A 89 1.74 42.79 -0.09
CA GLN A 89 2.80 43.01 -1.07
C GLN A 89 4.19 42.67 -0.50
N GLU A 90 4.94 41.90 -1.26
CA GLU A 90 6.39 41.59 -1.26
C GLU A 90 6.98 40.77 -0.09
N ASP A 91 7.36 41.23 1.04
CA ASP A 91 8.12 40.44 2.04
C ASP A 91 7.25 39.59 3.00
N LYS A 92 5.94 39.76 2.94
CA LYS A 92 5.01 39.08 3.83
C LYS A 92 4.67 37.65 3.35
N ASP A 93 4.93 37.37 2.09
CA ASP A 93 4.56 36.08 1.46
C ASP A 93 5.39 34.93 2.05
N GLN A 94 6.71 35.12 2.24
CA GLN A 94 7.57 34.13 2.89
C GLN A 94 7.18 33.86 4.37
N GLN A 95 6.82 34.92 5.10
CA GLN A 95 6.39 34.75 6.50
C GLN A 95 5.06 34.01 6.61
N ALA A 96 4.14 34.27 5.69
CA ALA A 96 2.86 33.60 5.66
C ALA A 96 2.99 32.15 5.18
N ALA A 97 3.87 31.88 4.19
CA ALA A 97 4.19 30.52 3.77
C ALA A 97 4.84 29.71 4.90
N LYS A 98 5.78 30.29 5.65
CA LYS A 98 6.37 29.66 6.85
C LYS A 98 5.35 29.43 7.95
N ALA A 99 4.43 30.36 8.17
CA ALA A 99 3.36 30.18 9.15
C ALA A 99 2.41 29.03 8.74
N LEU A 100 2.09 28.93 7.44
CA LEU A 100 1.30 27.85 6.89
C LEU A 100 2.04 26.51 7.00
N SER A 101 3.31 26.47 6.66
CA SER A 101 4.18 25.31 6.80
C SER A 101 4.24 24.81 8.25
N SER A 102 4.42 25.72 9.21
CA SER A 102 4.43 25.39 10.64
C SER A 102 3.08 24.79 11.09
N VAL A 103 1.96 25.42 10.69
CA VAL A 103 0.62 24.90 11.03
C VAL A 103 0.39 23.51 10.42
N LEU A 104 0.74 23.34 9.16
CA LEU A 104 0.61 22.03 8.49
C LEU A 104 1.54 21.01 9.14
N GLY A 105 2.81 21.34 9.35
CA GLY A 105 3.78 20.45 9.95
C GLY A 105 3.38 20.03 11.38
N ASP A 106 3.02 20.98 12.23
CA ASP A 106 2.62 20.70 13.61
C ASP A 106 1.30 19.92 13.67
N THR A 107 0.35 20.22 12.80
CA THR A 107 -0.94 19.53 12.75
C THR A 107 -0.80 18.09 12.25
N LEU A 108 -0.01 17.90 11.20
CA LEU A 108 0.12 16.63 10.52
C LEU A 108 1.18 15.72 11.14
N MET A 109 2.29 16.31 11.59
CA MET A 109 3.48 15.58 12.03
C MET A 109 3.87 15.84 13.48
N GLY A 110 3.27 16.84 14.13
CA GLY A 110 3.74 17.28 15.45
C GLY A 110 3.70 16.19 16.53
N LYS A 111 2.67 15.32 16.49
CA LYS A 111 2.59 14.17 17.41
C LYS A 111 3.65 13.10 17.10
N LEU A 112 4.08 12.99 15.85
CA LEU A 112 5.03 12.01 15.34
C LEU A 112 6.46 12.55 15.22
N LYS A 113 6.70 13.75 15.75
CA LYS A 113 8.03 14.39 15.74
C LYS A 113 9.02 13.55 16.53
N SER A 114 10.20 13.32 15.93
CA SER A 114 11.30 12.62 16.58
C SER A 114 12.40 13.59 17.03
N ASP A 115 13.21 13.17 17.97
CA ASP A 115 14.38 13.87 18.47
C ASP A 115 15.62 13.61 17.60
N GLU A 116 16.74 14.18 18.00
CA GLU A 116 18.06 14.04 17.36
C GLU A 116 18.64 12.61 17.42
N ASN A 117 18.00 11.68 18.15
CA ASN A 117 18.36 10.27 18.21
C ASN A 117 17.43 9.39 17.35
N GLY A 118 16.42 9.98 16.71
CA GLY A 118 15.43 9.27 15.90
C GLY A 118 14.31 8.62 16.70
N HIS A 119 14.10 9.04 17.94
CA HIS A 119 13.02 8.56 18.79
C HIS A 119 11.90 9.59 18.90
N PHE A 120 10.66 9.17 18.97
CA PHE A 120 9.53 10.08 19.15
C PHE A 120 9.70 10.91 20.42
N ILE A 121 9.48 12.24 20.30
CA ILE A 121 9.48 13.15 21.45
C ILE A 121 8.25 12.88 22.33
N ASN A 122 7.14 12.54 21.71
CA ASN A 122 5.91 12.19 22.38
C ASN A 122 5.85 10.67 22.64
N ASP A 123 4.98 10.24 23.54
CA ASP A 123 4.74 8.84 23.79
C ASP A 123 3.86 8.23 22.68
N VAL A 124 4.51 7.89 21.58
CA VAL A 124 3.90 7.28 20.39
C VAL A 124 4.35 5.82 20.32
N ARG A 125 3.40 4.91 20.22
CA ARG A 125 3.69 3.46 20.17
C ARG A 125 2.80 2.77 19.16
N ALA A 126 3.39 1.84 18.39
CA ALA A 126 2.60 0.86 17.65
C ALA A 126 2.02 -0.19 18.60
N THR A 127 0.79 -0.61 18.37
CA THR A 127 0.19 -1.75 19.07
C THR A 127 1.01 -3.01 18.77
N LYS A 128 1.51 -3.70 19.79
CA LYS A 128 2.34 -4.90 19.62
C LYS A 128 1.51 -6.16 19.79
N TYR A 129 1.70 -7.12 18.90
CA TYR A 129 1.00 -8.40 18.88
C TYR A 129 1.99 -9.52 19.22
N TYR A 130 2.01 -9.94 20.51
CA TYR A 130 2.88 -11.02 21.01
C TYR A 130 2.13 -12.34 21.13
N ASP A 131 1.19 -12.59 20.22
CA ASP A 131 0.41 -13.82 20.13
C ASP A 131 0.20 -14.15 18.65
N SER A 132 -0.16 -15.39 18.33
CA SER A 132 -0.66 -15.74 17.00
C SER A 132 -1.97 -15.01 16.72
N PHE A 133 -2.30 -14.81 15.46
CA PHE A 133 -3.56 -14.14 15.06
C PHE A 133 -4.78 -14.78 15.73
N LYS A 134 -4.76 -16.08 15.97
CA LYS A 134 -5.82 -16.82 16.66
C LYS A 134 -6.18 -16.25 18.03
N ASP A 135 -5.17 -15.87 18.81
CA ASP A 135 -5.31 -15.47 20.21
C ASP A 135 -5.45 -13.95 20.39
N LEU A 136 -5.42 -13.17 19.28
CA LEU A 136 -5.67 -11.74 19.30
C LEU A 136 -7.12 -11.40 19.64
N SER A 137 -7.33 -10.19 20.17
CA SER A 137 -8.69 -9.68 20.43
C SER A 137 -9.49 -9.52 19.12
N ALA A 138 -10.84 -9.52 19.24
CA ALA A 138 -11.70 -9.31 18.06
C ALA A 138 -11.43 -7.94 17.38
N TYR A 139 -11.14 -6.91 18.17
CA TYR A 139 -10.78 -5.59 17.67
C TYR A 139 -9.47 -5.62 16.88
N ASP A 140 -8.41 -6.27 17.42
CA ASP A 140 -7.11 -6.35 16.73
C ASP A 140 -7.23 -7.14 15.43
N LYS A 141 -7.99 -8.24 15.43
CA LYS A 141 -8.27 -9.03 14.22
C LYS A 141 -8.97 -8.20 13.15
N GLU A 142 -10.01 -7.47 13.52
CA GLU A 142 -10.75 -6.59 12.62
C GLU A 142 -9.84 -5.51 12.04
N TYR A 143 -9.08 -4.81 12.91
CA TYR A 143 -8.13 -3.79 12.47
C TYR A 143 -7.10 -4.34 11.47
N ILE A 144 -6.48 -5.48 11.80
CA ILE A 144 -5.48 -6.11 10.93
C ILE A 144 -6.08 -6.47 9.57
N LEU A 145 -7.26 -7.09 9.56
CA LEU A 145 -7.90 -7.52 8.30
C LEU A 145 -8.39 -6.36 7.43
N ASP A 146 -8.71 -5.22 8.03
CA ASP A 146 -9.01 -4.00 7.29
C ASP A 146 -7.79 -3.46 6.54
N GLN A 147 -6.62 -3.50 7.18
CA GLN A 147 -5.36 -3.04 6.61
C GLN A 147 -4.72 -4.07 5.66
N LEU A 148 -4.80 -5.34 6.04
CA LEU A 148 -4.12 -6.46 5.38
C LEU A 148 -5.14 -7.57 5.05
N PRO A 149 -5.45 -7.83 3.78
CA PRO A 149 -6.47 -8.82 3.40
C PRO A 149 -5.95 -10.26 3.50
N LEU A 150 -5.74 -10.75 4.71
CA LEU A 150 -5.12 -12.04 5.04
C LEU A 150 -6.11 -13.22 5.08
N ASN A 151 -7.38 -13.00 4.75
CA ASN A 151 -8.42 -14.04 4.84
C ASN A 151 -8.06 -15.32 4.09
N LYS A 152 -7.44 -15.20 2.89
CA LYS A 152 -7.06 -16.38 2.11
C LYS A 152 -5.94 -17.18 2.76
N TYR A 153 -4.96 -16.52 3.35
CA TYR A 153 -3.92 -17.19 4.13
C TYR A 153 -4.52 -17.92 5.34
N ILE A 154 -5.42 -17.27 6.08
CA ILE A 154 -6.10 -17.87 7.25
C ILE A 154 -6.91 -19.10 6.86
N GLU A 155 -7.61 -19.05 5.73
CA GLU A 155 -8.33 -20.20 5.19
C GLU A 155 -7.41 -21.41 4.95
N MET A 156 -6.22 -21.15 4.36
CA MET A 156 -5.27 -22.18 3.97
C MET A 156 -4.43 -22.71 5.14
N ALA A 157 -3.90 -21.80 5.95
CA ALA A 157 -2.91 -22.10 6.98
C ALA A 157 -3.48 -22.20 8.40
N GLY A 158 -4.61 -21.53 8.66
CA GLY A 158 -5.16 -21.33 10.02
C GLY A 158 -4.64 -20.08 10.69
N GLU A 159 -5.41 -19.55 11.63
CA GLU A 159 -5.07 -18.36 12.42
C GLU A 159 -3.86 -18.58 13.32
N GLU A 160 -3.63 -19.81 13.78
CA GLU A 160 -2.53 -20.22 14.63
C GLU A 160 -1.15 -20.10 13.97
N ASN A 161 -1.08 -20.11 12.66
CA ASN A 161 0.16 -20.00 11.88
C ASN A 161 0.41 -18.60 11.34
N LEU A 162 -0.42 -17.61 11.67
CA LEU A 162 -0.31 -16.23 11.25
C LEU A 162 0.16 -15.35 12.40
N TYR A 163 1.22 -14.57 12.16
CA TYR A 163 1.74 -13.55 13.05
C TYR A 163 1.87 -12.23 12.29
N VAL A 164 1.60 -11.12 12.96
CA VAL A 164 1.71 -9.79 12.39
C VAL A 164 2.71 -8.98 13.18
N PHE A 165 3.80 -8.60 12.54
CA PHE A 165 4.74 -7.65 13.13
C PHE A 165 4.17 -6.23 13.01
N SER A 166 4.32 -5.43 14.05
CA SER A 166 3.78 -4.08 14.09
C SER A 166 4.86 -3.08 14.52
N TYR A 167 4.96 -1.98 13.79
CA TYR A 167 5.93 -0.92 14.04
C TYR A 167 5.39 0.47 13.66
N ALA A 168 5.91 1.50 14.30
CA ALA A 168 5.55 2.88 13.98
C ALA A 168 6.35 3.34 12.76
N SER A 169 5.67 3.57 11.64
CA SER A 169 6.28 3.80 10.31
C SER A 169 7.21 5.00 10.19
N LEU A 170 7.14 5.95 11.14
CA LEU A 170 8.01 7.13 11.19
C LEU A 170 9.05 7.06 12.32
N GLY A 171 9.25 5.89 12.91
CA GLY A 171 10.19 5.68 14.01
C GLY A 171 11.64 5.46 13.57
N ASN A 172 12.34 4.67 14.38
CA ASN A 172 13.75 4.38 14.21
C ASN A 172 13.95 3.05 13.46
N MET A 173 14.69 3.08 12.35
CA MET A 173 14.94 1.90 11.51
C MET A 173 15.73 0.80 12.23
N LYS A 174 16.76 1.18 12.98
CA LYS A 174 17.64 0.21 13.64
C LYS A 174 16.93 -0.52 14.77
N ASP A 175 16.12 0.22 15.54
CA ASP A 175 15.30 -0.35 16.60
C ASP A 175 14.22 -1.27 16.02
N THR A 176 13.52 -0.81 14.96
CA THR A 176 12.52 -1.63 14.27
C THR A 176 13.10 -2.90 13.68
N ALA A 177 14.30 -2.84 13.12
CA ALA A 177 14.99 -4.03 12.62
C ALA A 177 15.36 -5.00 13.75
N GLN A 178 15.82 -4.49 14.90
CA GLN A 178 16.11 -5.31 16.07
C GLN A 178 14.83 -5.94 16.63
N GLU A 179 13.74 -5.17 16.72
CA GLU A 179 12.44 -5.69 17.15
C GLU A 179 11.92 -6.81 16.23
N LEU A 180 12.06 -6.67 14.90
CA LEU A 180 11.66 -7.74 13.97
C LEU A 180 12.58 -8.97 14.10
N TYR A 181 13.88 -8.76 14.26
CA TYR A 181 14.81 -9.84 14.51
C TYR A 181 14.43 -10.64 15.78
N ASP A 182 14.11 -9.95 16.86
CA ASP A 182 13.67 -10.57 18.12
C ASP A 182 12.29 -11.22 17.98
N PHE A 183 11.38 -10.60 17.21
CA PHE A 183 10.06 -11.15 16.93
C PHE A 183 10.13 -12.46 16.12
N ILE A 184 11.08 -12.59 15.20
CA ILE A 184 11.35 -13.87 14.52
C ILE A 184 11.70 -14.96 15.53
N GLN A 185 12.54 -14.67 16.52
CA GLN A 185 12.88 -15.65 17.57
C GLN A 185 11.67 -15.97 18.45
N PHE A 186 10.88 -14.95 18.81
CA PHE A 186 9.63 -15.14 19.55
C PHE A 186 8.66 -16.08 18.80
N VAL A 187 8.39 -15.84 17.51
CA VAL A 187 7.48 -16.68 16.72
C VAL A 187 7.94 -18.13 16.62
N LYS A 188 9.25 -18.35 16.48
CA LYS A 188 9.82 -19.70 16.50
C LYS A 188 9.58 -20.41 17.83
N GLU A 189 9.74 -19.70 18.94
CA GLU A 189 9.55 -20.24 20.29
C GLU A 189 8.07 -20.51 20.56
N ASP A 190 7.18 -19.56 20.23
CA ASP A 190 5.74 -19.64 20.47
C ASP A 190 5.08 -20.75 19.63
N SER A 191 5.39 -20.84 18.34
CA SER A 191 4.86 -21.85 17.42
C SER A 191 5.53 -23.22 17.55
N GLY A 192 6.71 -23.29 18.19
CA GLY A 192 7.52 -24.50 18.23
C GLY A 192 8.19 -24.85 16.89
N SER A 193 8.18 -23.96 15.92
CA SER A 193 8.81 -24.15 14.61
C SER A 193 10.28 -23.74 14.62
N ASP A 194 11.13 -24.48 13.91
CA ASP A 194 12.55 -24.12 13.77
C ASP A 194 12.76 -22.89 12.87
N LYS A 195 11.79 -22.57 11.99
CA LYS A 195 11.87 -21.51 11.01
C LYS A 195 10.55 -20.77 10.87
N VAL A 196 10.62 -19.60 10.23
CA VAL A 196 9.45 -18.79 9.85
C VAL A 196 9.47 -18.46 8.37
N ASN A 197 8.29 -18.16 7.81
CA ASN A 197 8.13 -17.46 6.55
C ASN A 197 7.91 -15.98 6.81
N LEU A 198 8.39 -15.11 5.91
CA LEU A 198 8.27 -13.66 6.02
C LEU A 198 7.53 -13.11 4.81
N ALA A 199 6.58 -12.22 5.03
CA ALA A 199 5.87 -11.47 3.99
C ALA A 199 6.08 -9.96 4.19
N PRO A 200 7.23 -9.39 3.80
CA PRO A 200 7.47 -7.96 3.87
C PRO A 200 6.78 -7.22 2.72
N ILE A 201 5.97 -6.20 3.08
CA ILE A 201 5.13 -5.43 2.18
C ILE A 201 5.66 -4.00 2.10
N SER A 202 5.85 -3.43 0.90
CA SER A 202 6.19 -2.01 0.72
C SER A 202 7.39 -1.56 1.59
N GLN A 203 7.22 -0.62 2.54
CA GLN A 203 8.23 -0.22 3.52
C GLN A 203 8.77 -1.41 4.34
N GLY A 204 7.98 -2.46 4.54
CA GLY A 204 8.45 -3.70 5.17
C GLY A 204 9.63 -4.34 4.43
N GLY A 205 9.77 -4.11 3.12
CA GLY A 205 10.94 -4.49 2.34
C GLY A 205 12.22 -3.76 2.78
N SER A 206 12.12 -2.45 3.09
CA SER A 206 13.23 -1.68 3.67
C SER A 206 13.60 -2.19 5.07
N VAL A 207 12.60 -2.48 5.91
CA VAL A 207 12.82 -3.07 7.24
C VAL A 207 13.51 -4.43 7.10
N MET A 208 13.12 -5.24 6.11
CA MET A 208 13.77 -6.54 5.86
C MET A 208 15.24 -6.38 5.45
N ASN A 209 15.60 -5.36 4.65
CA ASN A 209 17.00 -5.05 4.34
C ASN A 209 17.83 -4.80 5.62
N ALA A 210 17.25 -4.03 6.56
CA ALA A 210 17.89 -3.75 7.84
C ALA A 210 18.04 -5.02 8.70
N VAL A 211 17.02 -5.89 8.73
CA VAL A 211 17.10 -7.19 9.42
C VAL A 211 18.17 -8.08 8.80
N MET A 212 18.25 -8.15 7.47
CA MET A 212 19.30 -8.92 6.80
C MET A 212 20.70 -8.39 7.14
N GLN A 213 20.83 -7.06 7.28
CA GLN A 213 22.10 -6.48 7.75
C GLN A 213 22.42 -6.89 9.19
N LEU A 214 21.43 -6.93 10.08
CA LEU A 214 21.63 -7.42 11.46
C LEU A 214 22.07 -8.89 11.52
N TYR A 215 21.54 -9.76 10.66
CA TYR A 215 22.04 -11.13 10.54
C TYR A 215 23.53 -11.15 10.16
N LYS A 216 23.94 -10.31 9.21
CA LYS A 216 25.36 -10.18 8.81
C LYS A 216 26.21 -9.63 9.94
N ASP A 217 25.77 -8.59 10.63
CA ASP A 217 26.50 -7.96 11.73
C ASP A 217 26.68 -8.94 12.91
N ASN A 218 25.70 -9.83 13.11
CA ASN A 218 25.72 -10.87 14.14
C ASN A 218 26.43 -12.17 13.67
N GLY A 219 26.87 -12.25 12.42
CA GLY A 219 27.53 -13.44 11.85
C GLY A 219 26.63 -14.67 11.76
N ARG A 220 25.30 -14.48 11.64
CA ARG A 220 24.30 -15.55 11.52
C ARG A 220 23.90 -15.80 10.07
N ALA A 221 23.63 -17.05 9.75
CA ALA A 221 23.06 -17.41 8.46
C ALA A 221 21.54 -17.14 8.42
N PHE A 222 21.03 -16.62 7.31
CA PHE A 222 19.58 -16.37 7.13
C PHE A 222 18.76 -17.66 7.26
N SER A 223 19.27 -18.76 6.73
CA SER A 223 18.61 -20.07 6.74
C SER A 223 18.51 -20.73 8.12
N GLU A 224 19.12 -20.15 9.15
CA GLU A 224 18.95 -20.64 10.52
C GLU A 224 17.52 -20.40 11.03
N ASP A 225 16.91 -19.30 10.61
CA ASP A 225 15.61 -18.87 11.12
C ASP A 225 14.56 -18.72 10.04
N ILE A 226 14.98 -18.47 8.77
CA ILE A 226 14.08 -18.11 7.67
C ILE A 226 13.96 -19.27 6.70
N ASN A 227 12.73 -19.69 6.40
CA ASN A 227 12.41 -20.67 5.36
C ASN A 227 12.12 -19.99 4.03
N ARG A 228 11.22 -18.99 4.04
CA ARG A 228 10.79 -18.24 2.84
C ARG A 228 10.72 -16.75 3.11
N ILE A 229 10.93 -15.97 2.05
CA ILE A 229 10.59 -14.55 1.99
C ILE A 229 9.72 -14.34 0.75
N VAL A 230 8.51 -13.83 0.93
CA VAL A 230 7.60 -13.43 -0.13
C VAL A 230 7.47 -11.91 -0.08
N TYR A 231 8.28 -11.23 -0.85
CA TYR A 231 8.19 -9.78 -0.98
C TYR A 231 6.93 -9.38 -1.74
N VAL A 232 6.24 -8.35 -1.25
CA VAL A 232 5.05 -7.80 -1.90
C VAL A 232 5.27 -6.31 -2.14
N ILE A 233 5.45 -5.93 -3.41
CA ILE A 233 5.73 -4.53 -3.81
C ILE A 233 6.78 -3.84 -2.91
N PRO A 234 7.95 -4.47 -2.67
CA PRO A 234 8.85 -4.04 -1.61
C PRO A 234 9.65 -2.80 -1.99
N ALA A 235 9.90 -1.90 -1.06
CA ALA A 235 10.81 -0.75 -1.23
C ALA A 235 12.27 -1.17 -0.96
N LEU A 236 12.85 -2.02 -1.81
CA LEU A 236 14.20 -2.57 -1.59
C LEU A 236 15.32 -1.55 -1.85
N ASP A 237 15.10 -0.62 -2.77
CA ASP A 237 15.96 0.56 -2.97
C ASP A 237 15.15 1.86 -2.80
N GLY A 238 14.25 1.88 -1.81
CA GLY A 238 13.41 3.02 -1.52
C GLY A 238 12.41 3.34 -2.64
N SER A 239 11.97 4.60 -2.69
CA SER A 239 11.07 5.17 -3.69
C SER A 239 11.62 6.49 -4.22
N LEU A 240 11.65 6.67 -5.55
CA LEU A 240 12.01 7.96 -6.16
C LEU A 240 11.08 9.08 -5.70
N LEU A 241 9.81 8.77 -5.44
CA LEU A 241 8.87 9.72 -4.86
C LEU A 241 9.43 10.36 -3.57
N VAL A 242 9.93 9.54 -2.64
CA VAL A 242 10.51 10.02 -1.40
C VAL A 242 11.87 10.68 -1.65
N GLY A 243 12.71 10.08 -2.48
CA GLY A 243 14.06 10.60 -2.79
C GLY A 243 14.03 11.99 -3.40
N GLU A 244 13.13 12.25 -4.33
CA GLU A 244 13.01 13.56 -4.97
C GLU A 244 12.37 14.60 -4.05
N ILE A 245 11.36 14.22 -3.24
CA ILE A 245 10.83 15.13 -2.21
C ILE A 245 11.94 15.59 -1.25
N TYR A 246 12.82 14.68 -0.84
CA TYR A 246 13.96 15.03 0.01
C TYR A 246 14.98 15.90 -0.71
N GLN A 247 15.19 15.74 -2.01
CA GLN A 247 16.27 16.40 -2.76
C GLN A 247 15.80 17.69 -3.45
N TYR A 248 14.62 17.69 -4.01
CA TYR A 248 14.14 18.74 -4.91
C TYR A 248 12.85 19.41 -4.44
N GLY A 249 12.18 18.86 -3.42
CA GLY A 249 10.86 19.34 -3.00
C GLY A 249 9.72 18.73 -3.82
N LEU A 250 8.65 19.50 -3.97
CA LEU A 250 7.44 19.12 -4.69
C LEU A 250 7.39 19.83 -6.05
N LEU A 251 6.80 19.17 -7.04
CA LEU A 251 6.60 19.72 -8.38
C LEU A 251 5.71 20.98 -8.35
N ASP A 252 6.19 22.06 -8.98
CA ASP A 252 5.65 23.41 -8.81
C ASP A 252 4.32 23.70 -9.52
N ASP A 253 3.98 23.02 -10.63
CA ASP A 253 2.95 23.50 -11.56
C ASP A 253 1.66 22.70 -11.64
N ASN A 254 1.48 21.65 -10.79
CA ASN A 254 0.33 20.76 -10.86
C ASN A 254 -0.74 21.01 -9.79
N ILE A 255 -1.36 22.20 -9.81
CA ILE A 255 -2.44 22.57 -8.88
C ILE A 255 -3.60 21.57 -8.92
N GLU A 256 -3.91 21.02 -10.10
CA GLU A 256 -5.04 20.12 -10.24
C GLU A 256 -4.84 18.80 -9.48
N LEU A 257 -3.62 18.27 -9.53
CA LEU A 257 -3.25 17.08 -8.76
C LEU A 257 -3.28 17.33 -7.26
N TYR A 258 -2.68 18.42 -6.78
CA TYR A 258 -2.72 18.76 -5.35
C TYR A 258 -4.16 18.93 -4.85
N SER A 259 -5.03 19.49 -5.67
CA SER A 259 -6.43 19.66 -5.35
C SER A 259 -7.22 18.33 -5.26
N GLN A 260 -6.76 17.29 -5.95
CA GLN A 260 -7.36 15.95 -5.92
C GLN A 260 -6.68 15.04 -4.89
N MET A 261 -5.35 15.10 -4.82
CA MET A 261 -4.55 14.22 -3.98
C MET A 261 -4.65 14.59 -2.50
N MET A 262 -4.59 15.87 -2.16
CA MET A 262 -4.63 16.31 -0.76
C MET A 262 -5.89 15.86 -0.04
N PRO A 263 -7.10 16.01 -0.60
CA PRO A 263 -8.30 15.45 0.02
C PRO A 263 -8.27 13.93 0.17
N ALA A 264 -7.75 13.22 -0.84
CA ALA A 264 -7.65 11.77 -0.81
C ALA A 264 -6.63 11.27 0.22
N LEU A 265 -5.48 11.94 0.31
CA LEU A 265 -4.44 11.65 1.29
C LEU A 265 -4.88 12.00 2.73
N MET A 266 -5.70 13.00 2.89
CA MET A 266 -6.16 13.46 4.21
C MET A 266 -7.37 12.67 4.73
N GLY A 267 -7.93 11.73 3.95
CA GLY A 267 -9.14 10.99 4.33
C GLY A 267 -10.33 11.90 4.67
N VAL A 268 -10.33 13.11 4.10
CA VAL A 268 -11.30 14.18 4.44
C VAL A 268 -12.63 13.86 3.81
N ASP A 269 -13.70 14.14 4.50
CA ASP A 269 -15.01 14.11 3.89
C ASP A 269 -15.03 15.09 2.67
N GLU A 270 -15.94 14.85 1.75
CA GLU A 270 -16.03 15.59 0.49
C GLU A 270 -16.01 17.12 0.70
N MET A 271 -16.54 17.63 1.80
CA MET A 271 -16.67 19.07 2.09
C MET A 271 -15.31 19.74 2.36
N ALA A 272 -14.48 19.15 3.20
CA ALA A 272 -13.16 19.70 3.52
C ALA A 272 -12.21 19.60 2.30
N GLY A 273 -12.33 18.53 1.51
CA GLY A 273 -11.65 18.39 0.23
C GLY A 273 -12.02 19.51 -0.76
N TYR A 274 -13.30 19.86 -0.84
CA TYR A 274 -13.74 20.99 -1.68
C TYR A 274 -13.21 22.34 -1.20
N LEU A 275 -13.11 22.58 0.11
CA LEU A 275 -12.54 23.83 0.65
C LEU A 275 -11.05 23.96 0.33
N VAL A 276 -10.28 22.90 0.50
CA VAL A 276 -8.85 22.87 0.10
C VAL A 276 -8.71 23.13 -1.40
N ASN A 277 -9.52 22.47 -2.21
CA ASN A 277 -9.54 22.67 -3.67
C ASN A 277 -9.84 24.13 -4.07
N ILE A 278 -10.83 24.77 -3.41
CA ILE A 278 -11.16 26.18 -3.67
C ILE A 278 -9.96 27.08 -3.31
N VAL A 279 -9.33 26.86 -2.17
CA VAL A 279 -8.17 27.66 -1.73
C VAL A 279 -7.02 27.51 -2.70
N LEU A 280 -6.66 26.30 -3.11
CA LEU A 280 -5.60 26.05 -4.08
C LEU A 280 -5.86 26.69 -5.45
N ARG A 281 -7.12 26.71 -5.91
CA ARG A 281 -7.51 27.30 -7.20
C ARG A 281 -7.61 28.83 -7.21
N ILE A 282 -7.80 29.46 -6.04
CA ILE A 282 -7.86 30.93 -5.93
C ILE A 282 -6.45 31.53 -5.84
N MET A 283 -5.47 30.74 -5.39
CA MET A 283 -4.11 31.20 -5.17
C MET A 283 -3.37 31.40 -6.51
N PRO A 284 -2.62 32.52 -6.69
CA PRO A 284 -1.76 32.68 -7.86
C PRO A 284 -0.69 31.58 -7.91
N ASN A 285 -0.39 31.04 -9.10
CA ASN A 285 0.57 29.95 -9.27
C ASN A 285 1.94 30.24 -8.68
N ALA A 286 2.46 31.45 -8.82
CA ALA A 286 3.76 31.85 -8.28
C ALA A 286 3.80 31.81 -6.74
N ASP A 287 2.70 32.15 -6.09
CA ASP A 287 2.59 32.11 -4.63
C ASP A 287 2.45 30.67 -4.14
N LEU A 288 1.70 29.83 -4.89
CA LEU A 288 1.56 28.42 -4.58
C LEU A 288 2.89 27.67 -4.68
N ASN A 289 3.66 27.90 -5.74
CA ASN A 289 4.97 27.28 -5.95
C ASN A 289 5.92 27.61 -4.79
N MET A 290 6.03 28.88 -4.42
CA MET A 290 6.83 29.29 -3.27
C MET A 290 6.36 28.63 -1.95
N ILE A 291 5.04 28.46 -1.77
CA ILE A 291 4.48 27.79 -0.59
C ILE A 291 4.84 26.32 -0.58
N LEU A 292 4.67 25.62 -1.71
CA LEU A 292 5.00 24.20 -1.84
C LEU A 292 6.48 23.93 -1.55
N ASP A 293 7.38 24.76 -2.07
CA ASP A 293 8.82 24.68 -1.80
C ASP A 293 9.13 24.83 -0.31
N ILE A 294 8.56 25.86 0.32
CA ILE A 294 8.77 26.12 1.75
C ILE A 294 8.17 24.99 2.58
N VAL A 295 6.96 24.55 2.27
CA VAL A 295 6.29 23.48 3.01
C VAL A 295 7.06 22.16 2.88
N ALA A 296 7.49 21.79 1.67
CA ALA A 296 8.26 20.57 1.45
C ALA A 296 9.61 20.62 2.20
N PHE A 297 10.35 21.73 2.06
CA PHE A 297 11.62 21.90 2.76
C PHE A 297 11.46 21.85 4.28
N ASP A 298 10.48 22.56 4.84
CA ASP A 298 10.24 22.60 6.29
C ASP A 298 9.77 21.24 6.81
N LEU A 299 8.89 20.53 6.07
CA LEU A 299 8.46 19.18 6.44
C LEU A 299 9.66 18.23 6.54
N VAL A 300 10.54 18.24 5.55
CA VAL A 300 11.75 17.42 5.61
C VAL A 300 12.67 17.89 6.73
N ASN A 301 12.97 19.20 6.81
CA ASN A 301 13.94 19.75 7.73
C ASN A 301 13.51 19.68 9.19
N ASP A 302 12.23 19.87 9.50
CA ASP A 302 11.74 19.98 10.88
C ASP A 302 11.14 18.67 11.43
N TYR A 303 10.75 17.74 10.54
CA TYR A 303 10.09 16.49 10.93
C TYR A 303 10.74 15.26 10.31
N MET A 304 10.77 15.13 8.98
CA MET A 304 11.07 13.87 8.31
C MET A 304 12.53 13.44 8.46
N LYS A 305 13.50 14.40 8.50
CA LYS A 305 14.93 14.09 8.63
C LYS A 305 15.30 13.35 9.92
N TYR A 306 14.43 13.41 10.94
CA TYR A 306 14.65 12.70 12.21
C TYR A 306 14.13 11.28 12.19
N SER A 307 13.26 10.91 11.25
CA SER A 307 12.75 9.55 11.08
C SER A 307 13.69 8.72 10.24
N THR A 308 14.44 7.82 10.85
CA THR A 308 15.35 6.94 10.08
C THR A 308 14.61 5.88 9.27
N LEU A 309 13.34 5.57 9.60
CA LEU A 309 12.47 4.73 8.77
C LEU A 309 12.08 5.42 7.46
N LEU A 310 11.84 6.74 7.45
CA LEU A 310 11.63 7.49 6.21
C LEU A 310 12.90 7.57 5.36
N TRP A 311 14.07 7.72 5.98
CA TRP A 311 15.35 7.61 5.27
C TRP A 311 15.52 6.24 4.60
N GLY A 312 14.91 5.20 5.15
CA GLY A 312 14.86 3.89 4.54
C GLY A 312 14.10 3.83 3.21
N LEU A 313 13.29 4.86 2.92
CA LEU A 313 12.58 5.02 1.66
C LEU A 313 13.31 5.94 0.66
N VAL A 314 14.39 6.60 1.04
CA VAL A 314 15.23 7.37 0.11
C VAL A 314 16.07 6.39 -0.71
N PRO A 315 16.00 6.41 -2.06
CA PRO A 315 16.82 5.53 -2.89
C PRO A 315 18.31 5.74 -2.67
N SER A 316 19.09 4.68 -2.83
CA SER A 316 20.55 4.74 -2.65
C SER A 316 21.20 5.77 -3.58
N GLY A 317 20.63 6.01 -4.76
CA GLY A 317 21.09 7.04 -5.69
C GLY A 317 20.87 8.49 -5.23
N ASN A 318 19.85 8.73 -4.37
CA ASN A 318 19.51 10.05 -3.84
C ASN A 318 20.11 10.30 -2.45
N TYR A 319 20.64 9.27 -1.79
CA TYR A 319 21.06 9.36 -0.39
C TYR A 319 22.14 10.42 -0.13
N GLU A 320 23.24 10.41 -0.88
CA GLU A 320 24.37 11.31 -0.62
C GLU A 320 23.99 12.81 -0.75
N PRO A 321 23.29 13.26 -1.81
CA PRO A 321 22.81 14.65 -1.86
C PRO A 321 21.88 15.02 -0.71
N CYS A 322 20.94 14.16 -0.34
CA CYS A 322 20.02 14.39 0.78
C CYS A 322 20.77 14.42 2.12
N ARG A 323 21.74 13.53 2.31
CA ARG A 323 22.62 13.50 3.48
C ARG A 323 23.41 14.79 3.64
N GLU A 324 24.01 15.32 2.56
CA GLU A 324 24.73 16.57 2.56
C GLU A 324 23.81 17.75 2.91
N MET A 325 22.56 17.73 2.48
CA MET A 325 21.59 18.80 2.71
C MET A 325 21.09 18.83 4.17
N TYR A 326 20.82 17.68 4.77
CA TYR A 326 20.08 17.62 6.04
C TYR A 326 20.87 17.08 7.23
N LEU A 327 21.95 16.31 7.02
CA LEU A 327 22.57 15.53 8.10
C LEU A 327 23.99 16.00 8.46
N MET A 328 24.49 17.09 7.89
CA MET A 328 25.90 17.51 8.12
C MET A 328 26.10 18.31 9.41
N ASP A 329 25.06 18.81 10.03
CA ASP A 329 25.15 19.46 11.33
C ASP A 329 25.59 18.48 12.43
N ASP A 330 26.33 18.95 13.43
CA ASP A 330 26.82 18.13 14.54
C ASP A 330 25.65 17.54 15.39
N SER A 331 24.54 18.26 15.48
CA SER A 331 23.32 17.78 16.15
C SER A 331 22.71 16.55 15.47
N MET A 332 22.99 16.35 14.20
CA MET A 332 22.48 15.21 13.40
C MET A 332 23.44 14.00 13.40
N ALA A 333 24.48 13.99 14.22
CA ALA A 333 25.51 12.95 14.20
C ALA A 333 24.94 11.53 14.40
N VAL A 334 23.98 11.37 15.31
CA VAL A 334 23.36 10.07 15.61
C VAL A 334 22.47 9.61 14.45
N ILE A 335 21.61 10.49 13.92
CA ILE A 335 20.76 10.20 12.76
C ILE A 335 21.64 9.82 11.57
N ARG A 336 22.70 10.60 11.31
CA ARG A 336 23.65 10.35 10.22
C ARG A 336 24.31 8.96 10.35
N GLU A 337 24.76 8.56 11.54
CA GLU A 337 25.32 7.23 11.76
C GLU A 337 24.32 6.12 11.46
N GLN A 338 23.08 6.28 11.92
CA GLN A 338 22.02 5.29 11.69
C GLN A 338 21.62 5.22 10.22
N THR A 339 21.49 6.35 9.55
CA THR A 339 21.15 6.39 8.11
C THR A 339 22.30 5.89 7.24
N ASP A 340 23.57 6.21 7.57
CA ASP A 340 24.75 5.67 6.89
C ASP A 340 24.81 4.13 7.03
N TRP A 341 24.48 3.58 8.20
CA TRP A 341 24.36 2.14 8.42
C TRP A 341 23.26 1.54 7.54
N PHE A 342 22.06 2.13 7.49
CA PHE A 342 20.97 1.62 6.66
C PHE A 342 21.27 1.77 5.17
N TYR A 343 21.86 2.87 4.73
CA TYR A 343 22.30 3.05 3.35
C TYR A 343 23.23 1.91 2.89
N ASN A 344 24.13 1.47 3.75
CA ASN A 344 24.96 0.29 3.45
C ASN A 344 24.12 -0.99 3.39
N ALA A 345 23.12 -1.17 4.26
CA ALA A 345 22.20 -2.30 4.20
C ALA A 345 21.42 -2.33 2.88
N GLN A 346 20.90 -1.20 2.45
CA GLN A 346 20.16 -1.02 1.20
C GLN A 346 21.02 -1.34 -0.02
N LYS A 347 22.25 -0.81 -0.09
CA LYS A 347 23.21 -1.13 -1.17
C LYS A 347 23.59 -2.61 -1.21
N ASN A 348 23.60 -3.29 -0.09
CA ASN A 348 23.92 -4.70 0.02
C ASN A 348 22.68 -5.61 -0.16
N SER A 349 21.47 -5.05 -0.29
CA SER A 349 20.21 -5.82 -0.32
C SER A 349 20.24 -6.95 -1.35
N ARG A 350 20.61 -6.65 -2.59
CA ARG A 350 20.69 -7.64 -3.68
C ARG A 350 21.72 -8.74 -3.39
N ALA A 351 22.86 -8.40 -2.76
CA ALA A 351 23.89 -9.37 -2.37
C ALA A 351 23.39 -10.26 -1.21
N ASN A 352 22.74 -9.67 -0.21
CA ASN A 352 22.18 -10.39 0.93
C ASN A 352 21.07 -11.35 0.49
N ILE A 353 20.17 -10.92 -0.41
CA ILE A 353 19.12 -11.77 -0.98
C ILE A 353 19.73 -12.95 -1.76
N LYS A 354 20.75 -12.72 -2.59
CA LYS A 354 21.47 -13.81 -3.28
C LYS A 354 22.12 -14.79 -2.29
N GLU A 355 22.68 -14.28 -1.21
CA GLU A 355 23.26 -15.11 -0.16
C GLU A 355 22.20 -15.94 0.55
N ALA A 356 21.03 -15.36 0.87
CA ALA A 356 19.90 -16.08 1.47
C ALA A 356 19.43 -17.23 0.56
N VAL A 357 19.28 -16.96 -0.74
CA VAL A 357 18.95 -17.99 -1.75
C VAL A 357 20.04 -19.08 -1.79
N ALA A 358 21.31 -18.70 -1.77
CA ALA A 358 22.41 -19.66 -1.76
C ALA A 358 22.45 -20.52 -0.47
N GLN A 359 21.95 -20.00 0.63
CA GLN A 359 21.77 -20.72 1.90
C GLN A 359 20.51 -21.62 1.92
N GLY A 360 19.67 -21.56 0.88
CA GLY A 360 18.47 -22.39 0.74
C GLY A 360 17.17 -21.72 1.18
N VAL A 361 17.20 -20.42 1.50
CA VAL A 361 15.96 -19.62 1.70
C VAL A 361 15.28 -19.46 0.35
N LYS A 362 13.99 -19.76 0.26
CA LYS A 362 13.20 -19.52 -0.95
C LYS A 362 12.73 -18.06 -0.95
N VAL A 363 13.08 -17.30 -1.98
CA VAL A 363 12.72 -15.90 -2.09
C VAL A 363 11.84 -15.67 -3.31
N PHE A 364 10.66 -15.09 -3.10
CA PHE A 364 9.69 -14.70 -4.12
C PHE A 364 9.46 -13.20 -4.08
N ASP A 365 8.98 -12.66 -5.20
CA ASP A 365 8.76 -11.24 -5.34
C ASP A 365 7.50 -10.97 -6.17
N ILE A 366 6.64 -10.08 -5.69
CA ILE A 366 5.41 -9.62 -6.34
C ILE A 366 5.62 -8.15 -6.71
N VAL A 367 5.49 -7.84 -7.99
CA VAL A 367 5.82 -6.54 -8.55
C VAL A 367 4.64 -6.00 -9.35
N ASP A 368 4.18 -4.82 -9.01
CA ASP A 368 3.19 -4.07 -9.78
C ASP A 368 3.91 -3.13 -10.74
N TYR A 369 3.36 -2.91 -11.94
CA TYR A 369 4.03 -2.07 -12.94
C TYR A 369 3.08 -1.40 -13.92
N ASN A 370 3.64 -0.46 -14.71
CA ASN A 370 2.96 0.36 -15.72
C ASN A 370 1.98 1.37 -15.14
N VAL A 371 2.22 1.83 -13.92
CA VAL A 371 1.54 2.96 -13.31
C VAL A 371 2.59 4.05 -13.09
N PRO A 372 2.34 5.32 -13.48
CA PRO A 372 3.28 6.41 -13.19
C PRO A 372 3.37 6.64 -11.67
N LEU A 373 4.48 7.17 -11.20
CA LEU A 373 4.55 7.70 -9.84
C LEU A 373 3.53 8.82 -9.66
N TYR A 374 3.22 9.21 -8.44
CA TYR A 374 2.39 10.38 -8.21
C TYR A 374 3.02 11.62 -8.84
N GLU A 375 2.21 12.40 -9.56
CA GLU A 375 2.61 13.61 -10.30
C GLU A 375 2.93 14.78 -9.35
N ILE A 376 3.75 14.52 -8.34
CA ILE A 376 4.23 15.49 -7.35
C ILE A 376 5.75 15.61 -7.33
N ILE A 377 6.43 14.92 -8.25
CA ILE A 377 7.87 14.96 -8.46
C ILE A 377 8.19 15.03 -9.96
N ASP A 378 9.38 15.53 -10.31
CA ASP A 378 9.78 15.75 -11.70
C ASP A 378 9.81 14.48 -12.55
N SER A 379 10.26 13.37 -11.98
CA SER A 379 10.42 12.09 -12.70
C SER A 379 9.17 11.21 -12.74
N TRP A 380 7.99 11.74 -12.38
CA TRP A 380 6.77 10.97 -12.17
C TRP A 380 6.35 10.06 -13.35
N ASP A 381 6.58 10.45 -14.60
CA ASP A 381 6.27 9.67 -15.80
C ASP A 381 7.51 9.15 -16.57
N ASP A 382 8.71 9.47 -16.11
CA ASP A 382 9.95 9.05 -16.74
C ASP A 382 10.27 7.59 -16.48
N VAL A 383 9.86 7.06 -15.33
CA VAL A 383 10.14 5.70 -14.86
C VAL A 383 8.88 4.85 -14.83
N ASN A 384 9.04 3.55 -14.99
CA ASN A 384 7.97 2.59 -14.76
C ASN A 384 7.83 2.35 -13.25
N ALA A 385 6.61 2.34 -12.75
CA ALA A 385 6.34 2.23 -11.32
C ALA A 385 4.99 1.54 -11.05
N ASP A 386 4.63 1.46 -9.78
CA ASP A 386 3.34 1.00 -9.27
C ASP A 386 2.44 2.16 -8.76
N GLY A 387 2.88 3.40 -8.97
CA GLY A 387 2.25 4.62 -8.43
C GLY A 387 3.04 5.23 -7.28
N VAL A 388 3.74 4.43 -6.49
CA VAL A 388 4.49 4.86 -5.28
C VAL A 388 5.97 4.48 -5.38
N ILE A 389 6.28 3.27 -5.81
CA ILE A 389 7.65 2.74 -5.89
C ILE A 389 7.99 2.41 -7.34
N HIS A 390 9.15 2.85 -7.79
CA HIS A 390 9.63 2.56 -9.15
C HIS A 390 10.07 1.09 -9.30
N LEU A 391 9.90 0.56 -10.49
CA LEU A 391 10.07 -0.87 -10.80
C LEU A 391 11.47 -1.41 -10.47
N ASP A 392 12.54 -0.63 -10.68
CA ASP A 392 13.91 -1.08 -10.38
C ASP A 392 14.08 -1.42 -8.89
N SER A 393 13.40 -0.66 -8.01
CA SER A 393 13.39 -0.91 -6.56
C SER A 393 12.60 -2.18 -6.23
N THR A 394 11.34 -2.29 -6.68
CA THR A 394 10.48 -3.41 -6.35
C THR A 394 10.96 -4.72 -6.95
N SER A 395 11.44 -4.71 -8.21
CA SER A 395 11.86 -5.90 -8.97
C SER A 395 13.32 -6.29 -8.78
N MET A 396 14.05 -5.60 -7.91
CA MET A 396 15.49 -5.83 -7.72
C MET A 396 16.31 -5.66 -9.02
N GLY A 397 15.92 -4.70 -9.88
CA GLY A 397 16.70 -4.30 -11.05
C GLY A 397 16.19 -4.82 -12.39
N ALA A 398 14.93 -5.20 -12.52
CA ALA A 398 14.37 -5.49 -13.83
C ALA A 398 14.31 -4.21 -14.70
N TYR A 399 14.87 -4.32 -15.91
CA TYR A 399 14.80 -3.22 -16.86
C TYR A 399 13.42 -3.14 -17.50
N SER A 400 12.89 -1.91 -17.64
CA SER A 400 11.60 -1.67 -18.27
C SER A 400 11.63 -0.45 -19.21
N ALA A 401 10.67 -0.40 -20.11
CA ALA A 401 10.28 0.83 -20.78
C ALA A 401 9.53 1.75 -19.78
N GLY A 402 9.43 3.03 -20.07
CA GLY A 402 8.58 3.96 -19.31
C GLY A 402 7.10 3.60 -19.39
N VAL A 403 6.29 4.26 -18.58
CA VAL A 403 4.83 4.00 -18.50
C VAL A 403 4.17 4.14 -19.87
N ASN A 404 3.32 3.18 -20.21
CA ASN A 404 2.63 3.09 -21.52
C ASN A 404 3.57 3.06 -22.74
N LYS A 405 4.85 2.73 -22.54
CA LYS A 405 5.84 2.55 -23.62
C LYS A 405 6.26 1.08 -23.68
N THR A 406 6.81 0.66 -24.82
CA THR A 406 7.39 -0.67 -25.00
C THR A 406 8.90 -0.58 -25.11
N LEU A 407 9.59 -1.69 -24.83
CA LEU A 407 11.02 -1.79 -25.04
C LEU A 407 11.36 -1.43 -26.50
N PRO A 408 12.44 -0.67 -26.75
CA PRO A 408 12.85 -0.30 -28.10
C PRO A 408 13.08 -1.54 -28.98
N ALA A 409 12.80 -1.41 -30.29
CA ALA A 409 12.96 -2.52 -31.24
C ALA A 409 14.42 -3.00 -31.36
N ASP A 410 15.38 -2.15 -31.01
CA ASP A 410 16.82 -2.41 -30.97
C ASP A 410 17.34 -2.68 -29.54
N TYR A 411 16.43 -2.88 -28.58
CA TYR A 411 16.82 -3.23 -27.20
C TYR A 411 17.63 -4.51 -27.18
N VAL A 412 18.78 -4.45 -26.50
CA VAL A 412 19.66 -5.60 -26.28
C VAL A 412 19.84 -5.80 -24.79
N ARG A 413 19.43 -6.97 -24.32
CA ARG A 413 19.62 -7.36 -22.92
C ARG A 413 21.10 -7.37 -22.56
N THR A 414 21.47 -6.65 -21.51
CA THR A 414 22.85 -6.55 -21.01
C THR A 414 23.11 -7.41 -19.80
N VAL A 415 22.08 -7.78 -19.05
CA VAL A 415 22.13 -8.64 -17.86
C VAL A 415 21.23 -9.85 -18.10
N ASN A 416 21.71 -11.04 -17.74
CA ASN A 416 20.99 -12.29 -17.92
C ASN A 416 21.11 -13.14 -16.64
N ASN A 417 20.14 -12.98 -15.74
CA ASN A 417 20.14 -13.65 -14.45
C ASN A 417 19.52 -15.07 -14.50
N CYS A 418 18.77 -15.41 -15.55
CA CYS A 418 18.37 -16.79 -15.84
C CYS A 418 18.98 -17.25 -17.16
N THR A 419 19.80 -18.26 -17.11
CA THR A 419 20.49 -18.84 -18.29
C THR A 419 19.86 -20.15 -18.75
N ASN A 420 18.77 -20.60 -18.16
CA ASN A 420 18.04 -21.79 -18.57
C ASN A 420 17.34 -21.54 -19.93
N PRO A 421 17.71 -22.28 -21.00
CA PRO A 421 17.18 -22.05 -22.33
C PRO A 421 15.68 -22.42 -22.48
N ASN A 422 15.12 -23.15 -21.51
CA ASN A 422 13.72 -23.55 -21.49
C ASN A 422 12.84 -22.53 -20.75
N HIS A 423 13.44 -21.50 -20.14
CA HIS A 423 12.71 -20.46 -19.42
C HIS A 423 12.52 -19.25 -20.33
N ASP A 424 11.31 -18.76 -20.39
CA ASP A 424 10.95 -17.51 -21.05
C ASP A 424 10.46 -16.50 -19.99
N HIS A 425 11.17 -15.41 -19.84
CA HIS A 425 10.89 -14.30 -18.94
C HIS A 425 10.54 -13.03 -19.70
N SER A 426 10.00 -13.19 -20.91
CA SER A 426 9.56 -12.08 -21.77
C SER A 426 8.16 -11.61 -21.37
N ASP A 427 8.00 -10.34 -21.08
CA ASP A 427 6.70 -9.75 -20.90
C ASP A 427 5.91 -9.80 -22.24
N PRO A 428 4.73 -10.42 -22.28
CA PRO A 428 3.88 -10.45 -23.49
C PRO A 428 3.54 -9.06 -24.05
N ARG A 429 3.63 -8.01 -23.22
CA ARG A 429 3.39 -6.61 -23.59
C ARG A 429 4.67 -5.90 -24.04
N ASN A 430 5.81 -6.58 -23.93
CA ASN A 430 7.13 -6.03 -24.28
C ASN A 430 7.46 -4.73 -23.53
N ILE A 431 7.12 -4.66 -22.24
CA ILE A 431 7.40 -3.52 -21.35
C ILE A 431 8.57 -3.83 -20.43
N VAL A 432 8.61 -5.03 -19.83
CA VAL A 432 9.61 -5.45 -18.85
C VAL A 432 10.49 -6.57 -19.40
N ASP A 433 11.80 -6.47 -19.21
CA ASP A 433 12.71 -7.59 -19.34
C ASP A 433 12.99 -8.22 -17.97
N ALA A 434 12.13 -9.12 -17.54
CA ALA A 434 12.21 -9.74 -16.22
C ALA A 434 13.51 -10.52 -16.00
N ASN A 435 14.20 -10.93 -17.07
CA ASN A 435 15.48 -11.63 -16.94
C ASN A 435 16.61 -10.73 -16.43
N THR A 436 16.44 -9.41 -16.47
CA THR A 436 17.42 -8.47 -15.90
C THR A 436 17.25 -8.27 -14.40
N GLY A 437 16.06 -8.58 -13.85
CA GLY A 437 15.81 -8.59 -12.40
C GLY A 437 16.64 -9.64 -11.67
N LEU A 438 16.81 -9.46 -10.36
CA LEU A 438 17.65 -10.33 -9.53
C LEU A 438 17.19 -11.79 -9.52
N LEU A 439 15.89 -12.01 -9.48
CA LEU A 439 15.22 -13.29 -9.26
C LEU A 439 14.18 -13.59 -10.36
N PRO A 440 14.58 -13.67 -11.64
CA PRO A 440 13.62 -13.79 -12.74
C PRO A 440 12.71 -15.03 -12.64
N CYS A 441 13.20 -16.11 -12.02
CA CYS A 441 12.41 -17.34 -11.88
C CYS A 441 11.39 -17.32 -10.74
N THR A 442 11.42 -16.34 -9.85
CA THR A 442 10.54 -16.26 -8.67
C THR A 442 9.90 -14.89 -8.49
N THR A 443 9.96 -14.03 -9.53
CA THR A 443 9.29 -12.72 -9.55
C THR A 443 8.05 -12.77 -10.44
N PHE A 444 6.91 -12.32 -9.90
CA PHE A 444 5.61 -12.21 -10.59
C PHE A 444 5.28 -10.75 -10.81
N TYR A 445 4.75 -10.41 -11.99
CA TYR A 445 4.50 -9.04 -12.43
C TYR A 445 3.01 -8.81 -12.70
N PHE A 446 2.47 -7.69 -12.21
CA PHE A 446 1.06 -7.31 -12.37
C PHE A 446 0.94 -5.99 -13.12
N TYR A 447 0.53 -6.06 -14.37
CA TYR A 447 0.38 -4.94 -15.29
C TYR A 447 -0.79 -4.03 -14.88
N ASN A 448 -0.58 -2.71 -14.85
CA ASN A 448 -1.58 -1.71 -14.44
C ASN A 448 -2.14 -1.93 -13.03
N GLN A 449 -1.38 -2.53 -12.14
CA GLN A 449 -1.72 -2.63 -10.73
C GLN A 449 -1.12 -1.44 -9.99
N ASN A 450 -1.98 -0.72 -9.25
CA ASN A 450 -1.55 0.39 -8.40
C ASN A 450 -1.19 -0.11 -7.01
N HIS A 451 -0.13 0.44 -6.43
CA HIS A 451 0.44 0.12 -5.11
C HIS A 451 -0.60 0.00 -4.00
N GLU A 452 -1.45 1.03 -3.86
CA GLU A 452 -2.45 1.10 -2.79
C GLU A 452 -3.62 0.14 -3.00
N ARG A 453 -3.73 -0.45 -4.20
CA ARG A 453 -4.77 -1.44 -4.55
C ARG A 453 -4.24 -2.86 -4.66
N THR A 454 -2.97 -3.10 -4.37
CA THR A 454 -2.36 -4.44 -4.39
C THR A 454 -3.13 -5.40 -3.49
N GLY A 455 -3.44 -5.00 -2.27
CA GLY A 455 -4.27 -5.76 -1.34
C GLY A 455 -5.75 -5.91 -1.76
N SER A 456 -6.21 -5.18 -2.77
CA SER A 456 -7.55 -5.32 -3.35
C SER A 456 -7.59 -6.26 -4.56
N ASN A 457 -6.45 -6.84 -4.94
CA ASN A 457 -6.34 -7.82 -6.01
C ASN A 457 -6.33 -9.23 -5.40
N ASP A 458 -7.43 -9.95 -5.56
CA ASP A 458 -7.58 -11.30 -4.99
C ASP A 458 -6.62 -12.33 -5.61
N VAL A 459 -6.14 -12.13 -6.85
CA VAL A 459 -5.11 -12.99 -7.45
C VAL A 459 -3.80 -12.84 -6.71
N ILE A 460 -3.39 -11.61 -6.38
CA ILE A 460 -2.19 -11.35 -5.59
C ILE A 460 -2.34 -12.00 -4.21
N MET A 461 -3.47 -11.81 -3.54
CA MET A 461 -3.68 -12.38 -2.21
C MET A 461 -3.68 -13.92 -2.21
N LYS A 462 -4.25 -14.55 -3.23
CA LYS A 462 -4.17 -16.01 -3.41
C LYS A 462 -2.73 -16.46 -3.67
N LEU A 463 -2.03 -15.78 -4.58
CA LEU A 463 -0.64 -16.08 -4.91
C LEU A 463 0.27 -15.98 -3.69
N VAL A 464 0.21 -14.87 -2.95
CA VAL A 464 1.00 -14.67 -1.72
C VAL A 464 0.70 -15.76 -0.70
N SER A 465 -0.58 -16.10 -0.50
CA SER A 465 -0.98 -17.16 0.44
C SER A 465 -0.43 -18.53 0.03
N GLU A 466 -0.52 -18.89 -1.25
CA GLU A 466 0.03 -20.14 -1.75
C GLU A 466 1.57 -20.19 -1.69
N LEU A 467 2.24 -19.08 -2.00
CA LEU A 467 3.69 -18.98 -1.88
C LEU A 467 4.18 -19.13 -0.43
N LEU A 468 3.38 -18.72 0.55
CA LEU A 468 3.71 -18.87 1.97
C LEU A 468 3.42 -20.28 2.50
N VAL A 469 2.40 -20.97 1.97
CA VAL A 469 1.89 -22.23 2.54
C VAL A 469 2.36 -23.46 1.75
N ASP A 470 2.34 -23.40 0.41
CA ASP A 470 2.67 -24.57 -0.42
C ASP A 470 4.18 -24.73 -0.65
N GLU A 471 4.78 -25.68 0.06
CA GLU A 471 6.21 -26.00 -0.07
C GLU A 471 6.61 -26.48 -1.48
N ASN A 472 5.66 -26.95 -2.30
CA ASN A 472 5.91 -27.36 -3.67
C ASN A 472 5.91 -26.20 -4.65
N PHE A 473 5.42 -25.01 -4.27
CA PHE A 473 5.50 -23.82 -5.09
C PHE A 473 6.96 -23.32 -5.09
N THR A 474 7.68 -23.51 -6.17
CA THR A 474 9.13 -23.28 -6.24
C THR A 474 9.55 -22.15 -7.18
N ASP A 475 8.76 -21.88 -8.21
CA ASP A 475 9.07 -20.87 -9.24
C ASP A 475 7.85 -20.49 -10.06
N VAL A 476 7.99 -19.52 -10.96
CA VAL A 476 6.94 -19.00 -11.84
C VAL A 476 6.36 -20.04 -12.82
N TYR A 477 6.98 -21.21 -12.95
CA TYR A 477 6.54 -22.29 -13.84
C TYR A 477 5.75 -23.37 -13.11
N THR A 478 5.82 -23.41 -11.77
CA THR A 478 5.19 -24.47 -10.96
C THR A 478 3.67 -24.54 -11.18
N TYR A 479 3.00 -23.39 -11.16
CA TYR A 479 1.56 -23.26 -11.37
C TYR A 479 1.24 -22.17 -12.40
N ALA A 480 1.98 -22.15 -13.52
CA ALA A 480 1.90 -21.11 -14.54
C ALA A 480 0.51 -21.04 -15.24
N ASP A 481 -0.27 -22.10 -15.19
CA ASP A 481 -1.66 -22.15 -15.67
C ASP A 481 -2.62 -21.38 -14.76
N ARG A 482 -2.30 -21.26 -13.47
CA ARG A 482 -3.07 -20.51 -12.48
C ARG A 482 -2.44 -19.14 -12.19
N PHE A 483 -1.14 -19.09 -12.05
CA PHE A 483 -0.35 -17.90 -11.74
C PHE A 483 0.76 -17.71 -12.78
N PRO A 484 0.44 -17.18 -13.97
CA PRO A 484 1.47 -16.85 -14.94
C PRO A 484 2.42 -15.80 -14.40
N GLN A 485 3.66 -15.76 -14.88
CA GLN A 485 4.64 -14.77 -14.45
C GLN A 485 4.16 -13.32 -14.67
N PHE A 486 3.43 -13.08 -15.76
CA PHE A 486 2.89 -11.76 -16.11
C PHE A 486 1.36 -11.79 -16.06
N ASN A 487 0.84 -11.12 -15.07
CA ASN A 487 -0.59 -10.99 -14.78
C ASN A 487 -1.10 -9.59 -15.13
N VAL A 488 -2.37 -9.35 -14.89
CA VAL A 488 -3.03 -8.05 -15.03
C VAL A 488 -3.56 -7.60 -13.68
N GLY A 489 -3.42 -6.32 -13.39
CA GLY A 489 -4.00 -5.70 -12.21
C GLY A 489 -5.53 -5.76 -12.25
N ARG A 490 -6.15 -6.02 -11.10
CA ARG A 490 -7.60 -5.94 -10.92
C ARG A 490 -7.96 -5.45 -9.52
N ASN A 491 -9.15 -4.88 -9.38
CA ASN A 491 -9.68 -4.46 -8.09
C ASN A 491 -10.96 -5.26 -7.79
N SER A 492 -10.86 -6.21 -6.88
CA SER A 492 -11.91 -7.16 -6.54
C SER A 492 -12.46 -7.02 -5.12
N LYS A 493 -11.80 -6.27 -4.20
CA LYS A 493 -12.19 -6.18 -2.78
C LYS A 493 -13.66 -5.75 -2.60
N GLY A 494 -14.10 -4.68 -3.25
CA GLY A 494 -15.49 -4.23 -3.19
C GLY A 494 -16.46 -5.26 -3.78
N PHE A 495 -16.10 -5.84 -4.91
CA PHE A 495 -16.91 -6.86 -5.56
C PHE A 495 -17.06 -8.13 -4.72
N MET A 496 -16.00 -8.60 -4.08
CA MET A 496 -16.05 -9.73 -3.15
C MET A 496 -17.00 -9.46 -1.98
N ARG A 497 -16.88 -8.29 -1.35
CA ARG A 497 -17.76 -7.89 -0.26
C ARG A 497 -19.23 -7.87 -0.70
N ASP A 498 -19.51 -7.25 -1.84
CA ASP A 498 -20.88 -7.08 -2.34
C ASP A 498 -21.51 -8.42 -2.75
N LEU A 499 -20.71 -9.40 -3.22
CA LEU A 499 -21.17 -10.77 -3.45
C LEU A 499 -21.51 -11.48 -2.14
N GLU A 500 -20.67 -11.35 -1.10
CA GLU A 500 -20.97 -11.95 0.21
C GLU A 500 -22.24 -11.35 0.83
N GLU A 501 -22.40 -10.03 0.76
CA GLU A 501 -23.62 -9.35 1.21
C GLU A 501 -24.85 -9.86 0.42
N ALA A 502 -24.72 -10.00 -0.89
CA ALA A 502 -25.82 -10.48 -1.75
C ALA A 502 -26.32 -11.86 -1.35
N LYS A 503 -25.44 -12.75 -0.88
CA LYS A 503 -25.82 -14.10 -0.41
C LYS A 503 -26.66 -14.08 0.87
N THR A 504 -26.58 -13.00 1.65
CA THR A 504 -27.33 -12.85 2.91
C THR A 504 -28.71 -12.20 2.75
N LEU A 505 -29.03 -11.69 1.56
CA LEU A 505 -30.29 -10.99 1.31
C LEU A 505 -31.50 -11.94 1.41
N ASP A 506 -32.59 -11.43 1.99
CA ASP A 506 -33.89 -12.10 1.94
C ASP A 506 -34.53 -11.94 0.55
N LEU A 507 -34.50 -12.98 -0.25
CA LEU A 507 -35.03 -13.01 -1.61
C LEU A 507 -36.45 -13.57 -1.70
N THR A 508 -37.17 -13.72 -0.57
CA THR A 508 -38.50 -14.35 -0.54
C THR A 508 -39.57 -13.53 -1.26
N TYR A 509 -39.37 -12.22 -1.40
CA TYR A 509 -40.28 -11.32 -2.08
C TYR A 509 -40.12 -11.29 -3.60
N LEU A 510 -39.04 -11.87 -4.14
CA LEU A 510 -38.77 -11.94 -5.57
C LEU A 510 -39.55 -13.05 -6.25
N THR A 511 -39.88 -12.87 -7.51
CA THR A 511 -40.39 -13.93 -8.37
C THR A 511 -39.37 -15.06 -8.55
N VAL A 512 -39.83 -16.21 -9.01
CA VAL A 512 -38.92 -17.37 -9.26
C VAL A 512 -37.85 -17.02 -10.30
N ASP A 513 -38.22 -16.29 -11.34
CA ASP A 513 -37.31 -15.93 -12.43
C ASP A 513 -36.29 -14.88 -12.00
N GLU A 514 -36.71 -13.86 -11.25
CA GLU A 514 -35.81 -12.84 -10.70
C GLU A 514 -34.80 -13.46 -9.74
N ARG A 515 -35.26 -14.35 -8.86
CA ARG A 515 -34.36 -15.06 -7.94
C ARG A 515 -33.35 -15.93 -8.67
N ALA A 516 -33.76 -16.63 -9.70
CA ALA A 516 -32.85 -17.46 -10.51
C ALA A 516 -31.81 -16.59 -11.26
N ARG A 517 -32.23 -15.44 -11.82
CA ARG A 517 -31.30 -14.49 -12.47
C ARG A 517 -30.29 -13.91 -11.48
N PHE A 518 -30.74 -13.50 -10.29
CA PHE A 518 -29.86 -12.93 -9.28
C PHE A 518 -28.88 -13.96 -8.73
N GLN A 519 -29.36 -15.18 -8.49
CA GLN A 519 -28.49 -16.28 -8.06
C GLN A 519 -27.45 -16.64 -9.13
N TYR A 520 -27.83 -16.66 -10.40
CA TYR A 520 -26.88 -16.85 -11.50
C TYR A 520 -25.86 -15.73 -11.61
N ALA A 521 -26.24 -14.47 -11.31
CA ALA A 521 -25.31 -13.36 -11.29
C ALA A 521 -24.27 -13.50 -10.16
N ILE A 522 -24.68 -13.97 -8.98
CA ILE A 522 -23.78 -14.29 -7.87
C ILE A 522 -22.82 -15.42 -8.26
N GLU A 523 -23.35 -16.56 -8.75
CA GLU A 523 -22.55 -17.72 -9.16
C GLU A 523 -21.50 -17.34 -10.23
N ARG A 524 -21.89 -16.56 -11.24
CA ARG A 524 -20.98 -16.06 -12.27
C ARG A 524 -19.90 -15.14 -11.71
N GLY A 525 -20.24 -14.31 -10.72
CA GLY A 525 -19.27 -13.46 -10.03
C GLY A 525 -18.26 -14.28 -9.23
N GLU A 526 -18.73 -15.31 -8.52
CA GLU A 526 -17.87 -16.23 -7.77
C GLU A 526 -16.93 -17.01 -8.70
N GLU A 527 -17.45 -17.55 -9.81
CA GLU A 527 -16.63 -18.24 -10.82
C GLU A 527 -15.52 -17.35 -11.37
N ALA A 528 -15.82 -16.06 -11.64
CA ALA A 528 -14.83 -15.10 -12.11
C ALA A 528 -13.77 -14.78 -11.06
N LEU A 529 -14.12 -14.79 -9.77
CA LEU A 529 -13.18 -14.61 -8.67
C LEU A 529 -12.33 -15.87 -8.43
N GLU A 530 -12.86 -17.07 -8.64
CA GLU A 530 -12.09 -18.30 -8.49
C GLU A 530 -10.96 -18.42 -9.52
N GLN A 531 -11.16 -17.88 -10.71
CA GLN A 531 -10.18 -17.92 -11.80
C GLN A 531 -9.06 -16.89 -11.56
N THR A 532 -7.83 -17.36 -11.40
CA THR A 532 -6.65 -16.51 -11.19
C THR A 532 -5.96 -16.09 -12.48
N ASN A 533 -6.25 -16.76 -13.60
CA ASN A 533 -5.72 -16.45 -14.94
C ASN A 533 -6.87 -16.17 -15.92
N VAL A 534 -7.76 -15.28 -15.55
CA VAL A 534 -8.89 -14.85 -16.40
C VAL A 534 -8.53 -13.59 -17.17
N ASP A 535 -9.05 -13.46 -18.38
CA ASP A 535 -8.99 -12.19 -19.12
C ASP A 535 -9.70 -11.08 -18.30
N LEU A 536 -9.05 -9.94 -18.13
CA LEU A 536 -9.61 -8.81 -17.38
C LEU A 536 -10.98 -8.37 -17.93
N ALA A 537 -11.18 -8.43 -19.25
CA ALA A 537 -12.46 -8.08 -19.87
C ALA A 537 -13.57 -9.07 -19.47
N GLU A 538 -13.25 -10.36 -19.32
CA GLU A 538 -14.20 -11.37 -18.86
C GLU A 538 -14.54 -11.18 -17.38
N PHE A 539 -13.55 -10.89 -16.54
CA PHE A 539 -13.74 -10.54 -15.12
C PHE A 539 -14.64 -9.29 -14.97
N GLU A 540 -14.33 -8.20 -15.68
CA GLU A 540 -15.12 -6.96 -15.62
C GLU A 540 -16.53 -7.16 -16.19
N ALA A 541 -16.71 -8.02 -17.19
CA ALA A 541 -18.04 -8.37 -17.70
C ALA A 541 -18.87 -9.18 -16.70
N ALA A 542 -18.26 -10.06 -15.91
CA ALA A 542 -18.96 -10.80 -14.86
C ALA A 542 -19.38 -9.85 -13.72
N LYS A 543 -18.47 -8.96 -13.31
CA LYS A 543 -18.70 -7.93 -12.30
C LYS A 543 -19.81 -6.95 -12.72
N ALA A 544 -19.78 -6.44 -13.94
CA ALA A 544 -20.83 -5.57 -14.48
C ALA A 544 -22.18 -6.29 -14.50
N TYR A 545 -22.23 -7.55 -14.97
CA TYR A 545 -23.46 -8.33 -14.99
C TYR A 545 -24.07 -8.51 -13.59
N PHE A 546 -23.24 -8.72 -12.57
CA PHE A 546 -23.72 -8.81 -11.19
C PHE A 546 -24.33 -7.48 -10.72
N TYR A 547 -23.63 -6.36 -10.91
CA TYR A 547 -24.12 -5.05 -10.48
C TYR A 547 -25.39 -4.64 -11.21
N ASP A 548 -25.44 -4.79 -12.53
CA ASP A 548 -26.63 -4.48 -13.33
C ASP A 548 -27.83 -5.33 -12.89
N THR A 549 -27.61 -6.63 -12.64
CA THR A 549 -28.67 -7.55 -12.19
C THR A 549 -29.14 -7.20 -10.77
N ARG A 550 -28.21 -6.88 -9.86
CA ARG A 550 -28.53 -6.46 -8.50
C ARG A 550 -29.35 -5.16 -8.50
N ASP A 551 -28.90 -4.19 -9.25
CA ASP A 551 -29.52 -2.87 -9.29
C ASP A 551 -30.93 -2.95 -9.91
N GLU A 552 -31.11 -3.73 -10.97
CA GLU A 552 -32.44 -3.99 -11.56
C GLU A 552 -33.38 -4.72 -10.61
N ILE A 553 -32.92 -5.82 -9.97
CA ILE A 553 -33.81 -6.74 -9.23
C ILE A 553 -34.02 -6.30 -7.79
N ILE A 554 -32.97 -5.82 -7.10
CA ILE A 554 -33.01 -5.52 -5.67
C ILE A 554 -33.42 -4.09 -5.42
N TYR A 555 -32.89 -3.13 -6.20
CA TYR A 555 -33.17 -1.71 -6.01
C TYR A 555 -34.29 -1.17 -6.91
N GLY A 556 -34.70 -1.92 -7.93
CA GLY A 556 -35.75 -1.55 -8.90
C GLY A 556 -35.25 -0.56 -9.95
N GLU A 557 -35.95 -0.53 -11.12
CA GLU A 557 -35.61 0.45 -12.17
C GLU A 557 -35.59 1.86 -11.59
N GLU A 558 -34.46 2.55 -11.80
CA GLU A 558 -34.25 3.97 -11.58
C GLU A 558 -35.05 4.58 -10.40
N LYS A 559 -34.60 4.40 -9.19
CA LYS A 559 -34.64 5.56 -8.33
C LYS A 559 -33.61 6.53 -8.90
N GLU A 560 -34.07 7.51 -9.71
CA GLU A 560 -33.37 8.80 -9.74
C GLU A 560 -32.89 9.04 -8.30
N TYR A 561 -31.60 9.16 -8.13
CA TYR A 561 -30.99 9.44 -6.83
C TYR A 561 -31.38 10.89 -6.48
N THR A 562 -32.62 11.08 -6.08
CA THR A 562 -33.20 12.36 -5.62
C THR A 562 -32.87 12.60 -4.14
N GLY A 563 -31.88 11.89 -3.60
CA GLY A 563 -31.40 12.04 -2.23
C GLY A 563 -29.99 12.63 -2.12
N GLY A 564 -29.28 12.90 -3.23
CA GLY A 564 -28.14 13.79 -3.23
C GLY A 564 -28.67 15.23 -3.10
N LEU A 565 -28.13 16.02 -2.18
CA LEU A 565 -28.27 17.46 -2.20
C LEU A 565 -28.10 17.92 -3.64
N ASP A 566 -29.10 18.64 -4.18
CA ASP A 566 -28.99 19.23 -5.54
C ASP A 566 -27.66 19.99 -5.58
N PHE A 567 -26.88 19.80 -6.64
CA PHE A 567 -25.59 20.48 -6.83
C PHE A 567 -25.74 22.00 -6.64
N ASN A 568 -26.90 22.54 -6.96
CA ASN A 568 -27.25 23.94 -6.73
C ASN A 568 -27.51 24.26 -5.25
N ASP A 569 -28.08 23.35 -4.45
CA ASP A 569 -28.24 23.49 -3.00
C ASP A 569 -26.87 23.37 -2.30
N TYR A 570 -26.00 22.53 -2.83
CA TYR A 570 -24.61 22.36 -2.37
C TYR A 570 -23.79 23.63 -2.65
N LEU A 571 -23.85 24.14 -3.88
CA LEU A 571 -23.24 25.42 -4.26
C LEU A 571 -23.81 26.60 -3.44
N ALA A 572 -25.13 26.65 -3.23
CA ALA A 572 -25.76 27.69 -2.42
C ALA A 572 -25.27 27.64 -0.97
N THR A 573 -25.07 26.46 -0.41
CA THR A 573 -24.52 26.28 0.95
C THR A 573 -23.06 26.72 1.01
N ILE A 574 -22.24 26.38 0.01
CA ILE A 574 -20.84 26.83 -0.09
C ILE A 574 -20.77 28.34 -0.29
N PHE A 575 -21.56 28.91 -1.19
CA PHE A 575 -21.60 30.36 -1.39
C PHE A 575 -22.06 31.11 -0.15
N LYS A 576 -23.00 30.54 0.61
CA LYS A 576 -23.43 31.10 1.89
C LYS A 576 -22.30 31.04 2.93
N LEU A 577 -21.61 29.92 3.05
CA LEU A 577 -20.46 29.76 3.97
C LEU A 577 -19.31 30.72 3.61
N ILE A 578 -18.99 30.85 2.33
CA ILE A 578 -17.97 31.80 1.84
C ILE A 578 -18.45 33.24 2.08
N SER A 579 -19.72 33.54 1.83
CA SER A 579 -20.31 34.86 2.09
C SER A 579 -20.31 35.20 3.57
N ASP A 580 -20.68 34.25 4.42
CA ASP A 580 -20.68 34.43 5.89
C ASP A 580 -19.25 34.57 6.45
N LEU A 581 -18.29 33.83 5.89
CA LEU A 581 -16.86 33.96 6.19
C LEU A 581 -16.31 35.32 5.72
N LEU A 582 -16.59 35.73 4.48
CA LEU A 582 -16.20 37.03 3.96
C LEU A 582 -16.86 38.17 4.77
N TYR A 583 -18.12 38.03 5.11
CA TYR A 583 -18.84 38.98 5.98
C TYR A 583 -18.18 39.06 7.37
N TYR A 584 -17.86 37.96 8.00
CA TYR A 584 -17.16 37.90 9.28
C TYR A 584 -15.76 38.55 9.23
N PHE A 585 -15.03 38.36 8.15
CA PHE A 585 -13.69 38.92 7.97
C PHE A 585 -13.71 40.41 7.56
N PHE A 586 -14.69 40.85 6.78
CA PHE A 586 -14.73 42.23 6.27
C PHE A 586 -15.52 43.18 7.14
N ASP A 587 -16.62 42.72 7.76
CA ASP A 587 -17.44 43.56 8.66
C ASP A 587 -16.96 43.53 10.12
N GLY A 588 -16.40 42.39 10.58
CA GLY A 588 -15.78 42.29 11.90
C GLY A 588 -14.42 43.02 12.04
N ALA A 589 -13.80 43.46 10.94
CA ALA A 589 -12.54 44.17 10.91
C ALA A 589 -12.69 45.72 10.78
N GLY A 590 -13.88 46.26 10.87
CA GLY A 590 -14.07 47.69 11.00
C GLY A 590 -13.82 48.53 9.73
N PHE A 591 -14.23 48.05 8.57
CA PHE A 591 -14.26 48.84 7.33
C PHE A 591 -15.60 49.61 7.16
N SER A 592 -16.00 50.32 8.20
CA SER A 592 -17.17 51.20 8.10
C SER A 592 -16.84 52.68 7.87
N ASP A 593 -15.56 53.01 7.58
CA ASP A 593 -15.17 54.37 7.25
C ASP A 593 -14.07 54.39 6.17
N MET A 594 -14.45 54.16 4.91
CA MET A 594 -13.83 54.73 3.72
C MET A 594 -14.86 54.84 2.58
#